data_93e95f8414bfc9b3a5d557e2caeb9f17
#
_entry.id   93e95f8414bfc9b3a5d557e2caeb9f17
#
_cell.length_a   1.000
_cell.length_b   1.000
_cell.length_c   1.000
_cell.angle_alpha   90.00
_cell.angle_beta   90.00
_cell.angle_gamma   90.00
#
_symmetry.space_group_name_H-M   'P 1'
#
loop_
_entity.id
_entity.type
_entity.pdbx_description
1 polymer ?
#
loop_
_entity_poly.entity_id
_entity_poly.type
_entity_poly.pdbx_seq_one_letter_code
_entity_poly.pdbx_strand_id
1 'polypeptide(L)'
;MKNLSDKIAVVTGGSRGIGSAITLKLASEGAKVVFTYQNSAEKALALAEEIKNIGGTAIPMAADSSIPEDLKNVIENTVKEFGTVDILVNNAGIYVGKPFEDYSLEDYHLTMDVNVRAVFLASQEAVKHMPEGGRIISIGSNMAENAIGPQTTLYTMSKSALQGFTRGLARDLGSKKITVNLVQPGPINTDMNPDNTEFADFLRTRMALGEYGKAKDIANAVAFLAGEDSGFITGAFITVDGGFNA
;
A
#
# COMPACT_ATOMS: atom_id res chain seq x y z
N MET A 1 18.38 -9.45 -14.41
CA MET A 1 18.57 -7.97 -14.23
C MET A 1 17.59 -7.51 -13.18
N LYS A 2 17.97 -6.53 -12.35
CA LYS A 2 17.05 -5.95 -11.36
C LYS A 2 16.17 -4.92 -12.07
N ASN A 3 14.85 -5.14 -12.06
CA ASN A 3 13.90 -4.35 -12.86
C ASN A 3 13.66 -2.92 -12.35
N LEU A 4 14.10 -2.60 -11.11
CA LEU A 4 13.90 -1.31 -10.47
C LEU A 4 15.24 -0.64 -10.08
N SER A 5 16.33 -0.99 -10.80
CA SER A 5 17.63 -0.39 -10.54
C SER A 5 17.55 1.14 -10.61
N ASP A 6 18.15 1.79 -9.62
CA ASP A 6 18.20 3.25 -9.46
C ASP A 6 16.85 3.97 -9.24
N LYS A 7 15.74 3.24 -9.13
CA LYS A 7 14.44 3.83 -8.78
C LYS A 7 14.37 4.15 -7.28
N ILE A 8 13.77 5.27 -6.96
CA ILE A 8 13.53 5.71 -5.58
C ILE A 8 12.07 5.44 -5.24
N ALA A 9 11.85 4.59 -4.24
CA ALA A 9 10.50 4.19 -3.82
C ALA A 9 10.19 4.69 -2.40
N VAL A 10 8.97 5.16 -2.19
CA VAL A 10 8.41 5.44 -0.87
C VAL A 10 7.29 4.46 -0.59
N VAL A 11 7.31 3.79 0.59
CA VAL A 11 6.27 2.84 1.03
C VAL A 11 5.73 3.29 2.37
N THR A 12 4.46 3.71 2.44
CA THR A 12 3.84 4.04 3.74
C THR A 12 3.44 2.77 4.49
N GLY A 13 3.69 2.73 5.82
CA GLY A 13 3.41 1.56 6.64
C GLY A 13 4.22 0.32 6.25
N GLY A 14 5.50 0.52 5.86
CA GLY A 14 6.37 -0.49 5.25
C GLY A 14 7.06 -1.45 6.21
N SER A 15 6.80 -1.40 7.54
CA SER A 15 7.60 -2.14 8.53
C SER A 15 7.08 -3.53 8.89
N ARG A 16 5.84 -3.88 8.50
CA ARG A 16 5.22 -5.18 8.82
C ARG A 16 4.20 -5.61 7.75
N GLY A 17 3.79 -6.88 7.80
CA GLY A 17 2.73 -7.44 6.97
C GLY A 17 2.98 -7.24 5.46
N ILE A 18 1.95 -6.79 4.75
CA ILE A 18 2.02 -6.51 3.31
C ILE A 18 3.10 -5.46 3.02
N GLY A 19 3.17 -4.39 3.84
CA GLY A 19 4.12 -3.29 3.64
C GLY A 19 5.57 -3.75 3.71
N SER A 20 5.94 -4.62 4.66
CA SER A 20 7.32 -5.12 4.75
C SER A 20 7.69 -6.02 3.57
N ALA A 21 6.75 -6.85 3.10
CA ALA A 21 6.97 -7.66 1.91
C ALA A 21 7.15 -6.81 0.65
N ILE A 22 6.38 -5.71 0.51
CA ILE A 22 6.54 -4.74 -0.57
C ILE A 22 7.91 -4.07 -0.48
N THR A 23 8.29 -3.55 0.70
CA THR A 23 9.58 -2.89 0.93
C THR A 23 10.75 -3.81 0.57
N LEU A 24 10.73 -5.06 1.06
CA LEU A 24 11.75 -6.06 0.75
C LEU A 24 11.79 -6.38 -0.75
N LYS A 25 10.62 -6.58 -1.37
CA LYS A 25 10.52 -6.93 -2.79
C LYS A 25 11.07 -5.82 -3.68
N LEU A 26 10.66 -4.56 -3.48
CA LEU A 26 11.16 -3.43 -4.28
C LEU A 26 12.68 -3.26 -4.11
N ALA A 27 13.20 -3.38 -2.88
CA ALA A 27 14.63 -3.32 -2.63
C ALA A 27 15.40 -4.48 -3.29
N SER A 28 14.88 -5.70 -3.27
CA SER A 28 15.47 -6.86 -3.95
C SER A 28 15.52 -6.71 -5.47
N GLU A 29 14.56 -5.98 -6.06
CA GLU A 29 14.52 -5.60 -7.48
C GLU A 29 15.44 -4.41 -7.82
N GLY A 30 16.11 -3.82 -6.81
CA GLY A 30 17.13 -2.78 -7.00
C GLY A 30 16.70 -1.36 -6.68
N ALA A 31 15.46 -1.14 -6.24
CA ALA A 31 15.05 0.17 -5.78
C ALA A 31 15.73 0.56 -4.46
N LYS A 32 16.01 1.86 -4.27
CA LYS A 32 16.29 2.43 -2.95
C LYS A 32 14.95 2.78 -2.31
N VAL A 33 14.67 2.23 -1.14
CA VAL A 33 13.34 2.32 -0.54
C VAL A 33 13.36 3.14 0.75
N VAL A 34 12.58 4.20 0.80
CA VAL A 34 12.20 4.83 2.07
C VAL A 34 10.86 4.23 2.51
N PHE A 35 10.75 3.82 3.76
CA PHE A 35 9.50 3.25 4.25
C PHE A 35 9.14 3.77 5.63
N THR A 36 7.83 3.95 5.88
CA THR A 36 7.38 4.51 7.14
C THR A 36 6.94 3.46 8.13
N TYR A 37 7.04 3.79 9.41
CA TYR A 37 6.46 3.07 10.52
C TYR A 37 5.93 4.06 11.56
N GLN A 38 4.92 3.66 12.34
CA GLN A 38 4.40 4.46 13.45
C GLN A 38 4.96 3.97 14.78
N ASN A 39 4.63 2.73 15.18
CA ASN A 39 4.95 2.16 16.50
C ASN A 39 5.88 0.94 16.46
N SER A 40 6.38 0.54 15.30
CA SER A 40 7.16 -0.71 15.13
C SER A 40 8.62 -0.45 14.74
N ALA A 41 9.31 0.38 15.53
CA ALA A 41 10.71 0.77 15.26
C ALA A 41 11.64 -0.44 15.15
N GLU A 42 11.55 -1.41 16.07
CA GLU A 42 12.38 -2.62 16.05
C GLU A 42 12.19 -3.43 14.76
N LYS A 43 10.93 -3.65 14.34
CA LYS A 43 10.64 -4.35 13.08
C LYS A 43 11.16 -3.56 11.88
N ALA A 44 11.08 -2.23 11.92
CA ALA A 44 11.57 -1.37 10.85
C ALA A 44 13.10 -1.44 10.72
N LEU A 45 13.82 -1.37 11.82
CA LEU A 45 15.29 -1.48 11.84
C LEU A 45 15.75 -2.88 11.41
N ALA A 46 15.08 -3.93 11.87
CA ALA A 46 15.38 -5.30 11.46
C ALA A 46 15.19 -5.51 9.95
N LEU A 47 14.10 -4.97 9.38
CA LEU A 47 13.86 -5.04 7.94
C LEU A 47 14.93 -4.26 7.14
N ALA A 48 15.33 -3.08 7.61
CA ALA A 48 16.39 -2.31 6.95
C ALA A 48 17.72 -3.06 6.94
N GLU A 49 18.08 -3.74 8.05
CA GLU A 49 19.29 -4.56 8.11
C GLU A 49 19.19 -5.83 7.23
N GLU A 50 18.02 -6.49 7.18
CA GLU A 50 17.76 -7.60 6.25
C GLU A 50 17.99 -7.16 4.80
N ILE A 51 17.44 -6.00 4.41
CA ILE A 51 17.59 -5.45 3.07
C ILE A 51 19.05 -5.12 2.77
N LYS A 52 19.78 -4.56 3.71
CA LYS A 52 21.22 -4.27 3.58
C LYS A 52 22.03 -5.56 3.39
N ASN A 53 21.69 -6.64 4.10
CA ASN A 53 22.38 -7.92 4.00
C ASN A 53 22.22 -8.60 2.62
N ILE A 54 21.16 -8.29 1.89
CA ILE A 54 20.98 -8.71 0.49
C ILE A 54 21.53 -7.70 -0.54
N GLY A 55 22.27 -6.68 -0.07
CA GLY A 55 22.87 -5.64 -0.92
C GLY A 55 21.88 -4.60 -1.43
N GLY A 56 20.73 -4.44 -0.79
CA GLY A 56 19.73 -3.40 -1.07
C GLY A 56 19.95 -2.15 -0.21
N THR A 57 19.10 -1.14 -0.44
CA THR A 57 19.08 0.10 0.35
C THR A 57 17.66 0.36 0.84
N ALA A 58 17.50 0.48 2.16
CA ALA A 58 16.22 0.85 2.76
C ALA A 58 16.42 1.79 3.96
N ILE A 59 15.61 2.85 4.04
CA ILE A 59 15.66 3.85 5.11
C ILE A 59 14.32 3.87 5.83
N PRO A 60 14.24 3.42 7.08
CA PRO A 60 13.04 3.53 7.90
C PRO A 60 12.85 4.97 8.40
N MET A 61 11.65 5.50 8.30
CA MET A 61 11.26 6.82 8.84
C MET A 61 10.04 6.67 9.75
N ALA A 62 10.11 7.25 10.96
CA ALA A 62 8.94 7.34 11.83
C ALA A 62 7.96 8.36 11.24
N ALA A 63 6.70 7.96 11.05
CA ALA A 63 5.64 8.83 10.57
C ALA A 63 4.26 8.26 10.92
N ASP A 64 3.37 9.12 11.39
CA ASP A 64 1.96 8.82 11.56
C ASP A 64 1.17 9.25 10.32
N SER A 65 0.58 8.28 9.61
CA SER A 65 -0.20 8.56 8.40
C SER A 65 -1.45 9.42 8.66
N SER A 66 -1.90 9.55 9.92
CA SER A 66 -2.98 10.47 10.27
C SER A 66 -2.52 11.93 10.39
N ILE A 67 -1.22 12.20 10.39
CA ILE A 67 -0.63 13.53 10.53
C ILE A 67 -0.11 14.01 9.16
N PRO A 68 -0.74 15.04 8.54
CA PRO A 68 -0.36 15.52 7.22
C PRO A 68 1.09 15.93 7.08
N GLU A 69 1.65 16.59 8.11
CA GLU A 69 3.03 17.07 8.09
C GLU A 69 4.05 15.93 8.09
N ASP A 70 3.75 14.80 8.74
CA ASP A 70 4.63 13.63 8.73
C ASP A 70 4.78 13.06 7.32
N LEU A 71 3.66 12.97 6.57
CA LEU A 71 3.67 12.49 5.19
C LEU A 71 4.47 13.41 4.26
N LYS A 72 4.30 14.71 4.42
CA LYS A 72 5.07 15.71 3.69
C LYS A 72 6.56 15.58 3.99
N ASN A 73 6.92 15.52 5.28
CA ASN A 73 8.31 15.38 5.73
C ASN A 73 8.98 14.10 5.17
N VAL A 74 8.24 12.99 5.08
CA VAL A 74 8.75 11.74 4.49
C VAL A 74 9.13 11.96 3.01
N ILE A 75 8.27 12.59 2.23
CA ILE A 75 8.55 12.86 0.81
C ILE A 75 9.70 13.86 0.66
N GLU A 76 9.67 14.98 1.39
CA GLU A 76 10.73 16.01 1.33
C GLU A 76 12.11 15.45 1.74
N ASN A 77 12.17 14.63 2.81
CA ASN A 77 13.40 13.97 3.24
C ASN A 77 13.89 12.95 2.22
N THR A 78 12.97 12.21 1.56
CA THR A 78 13.34 11.30 0.47
C THR A 78 13.95 12.07 -0.70
N VAL A 79 13.36 13.19 -1.09
CA VAL A 79 13.89 14.04 -2.17
C VAL A 79 15.23 14.66 -1.78
N LYS A 80 15.38 15.08 -0.54
CA LYS A 80 16.66 15.60 -0.04
C LYS A 80 17.79 14.56 -0.09
N GLU A 81 17.46 13.30 0.20
CA GLU A 81 18.46 12.20 0.22
C GLU A 81 18.77 11.68 -1.20
N PHE A 82 17.76 11.54 -2.05
CA PHE A 82 17.88 10.83 -3.32
C PHE A 82 17.56 11.68 -4.56
N GLY A 83 17.06 12.90 -4.40
CA GLY A 83 16.77 13.85 -5.49
C GLY A 83 15.39 13.70 -6.12
N THR A 84 14.68 12.59 -5.93
CA THR A 84 13.42 12.29 -6.60
C THR A 84 12.56 11.28 -5.80
N VAL A 85 11.32 11.06 -6.26
CA VAL A 85 10.48 9.91 -5.89
C VAL A 85 9.92 9.32 -7.18
N ASP A 86 10.39 8.14 -7.59
CA ASP A 86 9.92 7.46 -8.82
C ASP A 86 8.66 6.63 -8.55
N ILE A 87 8.57 6.02 -7.37
CA ILE A 87 7.53 5.09 -7.00
C ILE A 87 6.96 5.49 -5.63
N LEU A 88 5.65 5.70 -5.57
CA LEU A 88 4.92 5.83 -4.30
C LEU A 88 4.00 4.63 -4.11
N VAL A 89 4.15 3.93 -2.97
CA VAL A 89 3.23 2.89 -2.54
C VAL A 89 2.48 3.36 -1.30
N ASN A 90 1.21 3.70 -1.46
CA ASN A 90 0.30 4.01 -0.36
C ASN A 90 -0.23 2.70 0.24
N ASN A 91 0.46 2.18 1.25
CA ASN A 91 0.11 0.91 1.89
C ASN A 91 -0.43 1.08 3.31
N ALA A 92 -0.08 2.13 4.03
CA ALA A 92 -0.61 2.37 5.38
C ALA A 92 -2.14 2.32 5.41
N GLY A 93 -2.68 1.61 6.38
CA GLY A 93 -4.13 1.47 6.53
C GLY A 93 -4.51 0.82 7.86
N ILE A 94 -5.73 1.09 8.29
CA ILE A 94 -6.32 0.54 9.51
C ILE A 94 -7.69 -0.06 9.21
N TYR A 95 -8.11 -0.95 10.08
CA TYR A 95 -9.45 -1.54 10.13
C TYR A 95 -10.06 -1.26 11.51
N VAL A 96 -11.26 -0.69 11.51
CA VAL A 96 -12.10 -0.53 12.70
C VAL A 96 -13.42 -1.22 12.41
N GLY A 97 -13.71 -2.31 13.12
CA GLY A 97 -14.93 -3.09 12.97
C GLY A 97 -15.85 -2.93 14.18
N LYS A 98 -17.06 -2.38 13.96
CA LYS A 98 -18.10 -2.19 14.98
C LYS A 98 -19.49 -2.33 14.34
N PRO A 99 -20.58 -2.63 15.10
CA PRO A 99 -21.93 -2.39 14.67
C PRO A 99 -22.07 -0.95 14.15
N PHE A 100 -22.91 -0.74 13.14
CA PHE A 100 -22.96 0.58 12.47
C PHE A 100 -23.32 1.72 13.41
N GLU A 101 -24.26 1.47 14.32
CA GLU A 101 -24.75 2.41 15.34
C GLU A 101 -23.71 2.77 16.41
N ASP A 102 -22.65 1.95 16.58
CA ASP A 102 -21.61 2.14 17.59
C ASP A 102 -20.37 2.88 17.05
N TYR A 103 -20.33 3.20 15.77
CA TYR A 103 -19.22 4.00 15.24
C TYR A 103 -19.28 5.43 15.79
N SER A 104 -18.19 5.85 16.39
CA SER A 104 -18.03 7.24 16.81
C SER A 104 -17.52 8.12 15.65
N LEU A 105 -17.63 9.43 15.82
CA LEU A 105 -17.07 10.37 14.87
C LEU A 105 -15.53 10.29 14.82
N GLU A 106 -14.90 9.93 15.94
CA GLU A 106 -13.46 9.68 16.03
C GLU A 106 -13.05 8.47 15.21
N ASP A 107 -13.83 7.36 15.25
CA ASP A 107 -13.59 6.19 14.39
C ASP A 107 -13.66 6.56 12.90
N TYR A 108 -14.66 7.39 12.55
CA TYR A 108 -14.81 7.91 11.20
C TYR A 108 -13.60 8.76 10.78
N HIS A 109 -13.22 9.74 11.58
CA HIS A 109 -12.10 10.62 11.28
C HIS A 109 -10.81 9.81 11.16
N LEU A 110 -10.50 8.96 12.14
CA LEU A 110 -9.28 8.15 12.11
C LEU A 110 -9.21 7.27 10.87
N THR A 111 -10.32 6.59 10.53
CA THR A 111 -10.37 5.71 9.36
C THR A 111 -10.18 6.50 8.06
N MET A 112 -10.86 7.62 7.91
CA MET A 112 -10.75 8.45 6.70
C MET A 112 -9.39 9.16 6.62
N ASP A 113 -8.83 9.58 7.74
CA ASP A 113 -7.52 10.23 7.81
C ASP A 113 -6.41 9.29 7.35
N VAL A 114 -6.40 8.06 7.85
CA VAL A 114 -5.35 7.10 7.51
C VAL A 114 -5.59 6.45 6.14
N ASN A 115 -6.81 5.99 5.85
CA ASN A 115 -7.07 5.18 4.65
C ASN A 115 -7.32 6.02 3.38
N VAL A 116 -7.70 7.30 3.51
CA VAL A 116 -8.10 8.14 2.36
C VAL A 116 -7.29 9.43 2.29
N ARG A 117 -7.36 10.30 3.34
CA ARG A 117 -6.66 11.58 3.34
C ARG A 117 -5.15 11.40 3.21
N ALA A 118 -4.58 10.44 3.92
CA ALA A 118 -3.14 10.13 3.82
C ALA A 118 -2.71 9.77 2.39
N VAL A 119 -3.49 8.93 1.70
CA VAL A 119 -3.23 8.54 0.31
C VAL A 119 -3.26 9.75 -0.62
N PHE A 120 -4.25 10.63 -0.44
CA PHE A 120 -4.35 11.86 -1.21
C PHE A 120 -3.14 12.77 -0.99
N LEU A 121 -2.80 13.06 0.27
CA LEU A 121 -1.71 14.00 0.62
C LEU A 121 -0.32 13.46 0.21
N ALA A 122 -0.04 12.19 0.48
CA ALA A 122 1.23 11.59 0.07
C ALA A 122 1.38 11.60 -1.47
N SER A 123 0.30 11.31 -2.20
CA SER A 123 0.32 11.36 -3.67
C SER A 123 0.50 12.79 -4.18
N GLN A 124 -0.22 13.77 -3.59
CA GLN A 124 -0.11 15.18 -3.94
C GLN A 124 1.31 15.72 -3.74
N GLU A 125 1.95 15.35 -2.64
CA GLU A 125 3.33 15.76 -2.36
C GLU A 125 4.32 15.06 -3.29
N ALA A 126 4.20 13.74 -3.47
CA ALA A 126 5.10 12.97 -4.33
C ALA A 126 5.09 13.46 -5.79
N VAL A 127 3.94 13.77 -6.35
CA VAL A 127 3.78 14.24 -7.75
C VAL A 127 4.57 15.52 -8.06
N LYS A 128 4.86 16.34 -7.05
CA LYS A 128 5.68 17.56 -7.22
C LYS A 128 7.14 17.22 -7.58
N HIS A 129 7.59 16.02 -7.19
CA HIS A 129 8.97 15.56 -7.32
C HIS A 129 9.11 14.32 -8.20
N MET A 130 8.00 13.81 -8.72
CA MET A 130 7.96 12.59 -9.52
C MET A 130 8.32 12.89 -10.98
N PRO A 131 9.30 12.16 -11.57
CA PRO A 131 9.65 12.34 -12.97
C PRO A 131 8.58 11.79 -13.91
N GLU A 132 8.74 12.08 -15.20
CA GLU A 132 7.97 11.39 -16.25
C GLU A 132 8.15 9.88 -16.12
N GLY A 133 7.06 9.14 -16.22
CA GLY A 133 7.08 7.68 -16.06
C GLY A 133 7.04 7.18 -14.61
N GLY A 134 6.73 8.04 -13.64
CA GLY A 134 6.56 7.66 -12.24
C GLY A 134 5.40 6.68 -12.01
N ARG A 135 5.33 6.11 -10.82
CA ARG A 135 4.37 5.07 -10.43
C ARG A 135 3.71 5.41 -9.10
N ILE A 136 2.40 5.46 -9.06
CA ILE A 136 1.61 5.55 -7.81
C ILE A 136 0.78 4.29 -7.69
N ILE A 137 0.99 3.53 -6.61
CA ILE A 137 0.31 2.27 -6.35
C ILE A 137 -0.31 2.34 -4.96
N SER A 138 -1.62 2.21 -4.88
CA SER A 138 -2.32 2.19 -3.58
C SER A 138 -2.76 0.77 -3.22
N ILE A 139 -2.74 0.45 -1.94
CA ILE A 139 -3.24 -0.83 -1.42
C ILE A 139 -4.67 -0.64 -0.94
N GLY A 140 -5.59 -1.14 -1.75
CA GLY A 140 -7.02 -1.18 -1.48
C GLY A 140 -7.43 -2.38 -0.64
N SER A 141 -8.55 -2.97 -1.04
CA SER A 141 -9.09 -4.24 -0.54
C SER A 141 -10.11 -4.76 -1.53
N ASN A 142 -10.25 -6.07 -1.68
CA ASN A 142 -11.35 -6.68 -2.41
C ASN A 142 -12.71 -6.34 -1.76
N MET A 143 -12.72 -5.94 -0.48
CA MET A 143 -13.89 -5.44 0.22
C MET A 143 -14.43 -4.11 -0.33
N ALA A 144 -13.67 -3.40 -1.16
CA ALA A 144 -14.18 -2.23 -1.88
C ALA A 144 -15.30 -2.59 -2.88
N GLU A 145 -15.36 -3.85 -3.32
CA GLU A 145 -16.35 -4.38 -4.27
C GLU A 145 -17.35 -5.33 -3.62
N ASN A 146 -16.91 -6.09 -2.61
CA ASN A 146 -17.74 -7.12 -1.97
C ASN A 146 -17.53 -7.11 -0.45
N ALA A 147 -18.43 -6.46 0.28
CA ALA A 147 -18.41 -6.48 1.75
C ALA A 147 -18.71 -7.89 2.28
N ILE A 148 -17.77 -8.48 2.98
CA ILE A 148 -17.79 -9.89 3.39
C ILE A 148 -18.71 -10.20 4.59
N GLY A 149 -19.21 -9.17 5.28
CA GLY A 149 -20.01 -9.34 6.47
C GLY A 149 -20.34 -8.03 7.17
N PRO A 150 -21.01 -8.08 8.33
CA PRO A 150 -21.32 -6.90 9.13
C PRO A 150 -20.05 -6.28 9.72
N GLN A 151 -20.19 -5.09 10.31
CA GLN A 151 -19.12 -4.34 10.98
C GLN A 151 -17.96 -3.90 10.06
N THR A 152 -18.21 -3.77 8.77
CA THR A 152 -17.19 -3.44 7.76
C THR A 152 -17.44 -2.08 7.09
N THR A 153 -18.49 -1.36 7.45
CA THR A 153 -18.98 -0.18 6.70
C THR A 153 -17.91 0.89 6.52
N LEU A 154 -17.24 1.34 7.59
CA LEU A 154 -16.22 2.37 7.50
C LEU A 154 -15.02 1.93 6.65
N TYR A 155 -14.57 0.71 6.85
CA TYR A 155 -13.45 0.17 6.10
C TYR A 155 -13.77 0.06 4.61
N THR A 156 -14.89 -0.60 4.27
CA THR A 156 -15.38 -0.74 2.89
C THR A 156 -15.51 0.61 2.21
N MET A 157 -16.17 1.58 2.88
CA MET A 157 -16.32 2.94 2.36
C MET A 157 -14.95 3.60 2.09
N SER A 158 -13.99 3.48 3.02
CA SER A 158 -12.67 4.07 2.86
C SER A 158 -11.87 3.43 1.71
N LYS A 159 -11.97 2.10 1.54
CA LYS A 159 -11.29 1.39 0.46
C LYS A 159 -11.96 1.58 -0.90
N SER A 160 -13.30 1.75 -0.94
CA SER A 160 -14.02 2.13 -2.16
C SER A 160 -13.67 3.55 -2.63
N ALA A 161 -13.40 4.49 -1.71
CA ALA A 161 -12.96 5.84 -2.06
C ALA A 161 -11.65 5.83 -2.90
N LEU A 162 -10.75 4.85 -2.65
CA LEU A 162 -9.51 4.71 -3.40
C LEU A 162 -9.73 4.32 -4.87
N GLN A 163 -10.83 3.69 -5.21
CA GLN A 163 -11.18 3.37 -6.61
C GLN A 163 -11.45 4.65 -7.40
N GLY A 164 -12.27 5.56 -6.84
CA GLY A 164 -12.53 6.87 -7.44
C GLY A 164 -11.26 7.71 -7.55
N PHE A 165 -10.48 7.76 -6.48
CA PHE A 165 -9.19 8.44 -6.44
C PHE A 165 -8.24 7.93 -7.54
N THR A 166 -8.06 6.61 -7.65
CA THR A 166 -7.19 5.99 -8.65
C THR A 166 -7.56 6.36 -10.08
N ARG A 167 -8.85 6.31 -10.43
CA ARG A 167 -9.33 6.67 -11.77
C ARG A 167 -9.15 8.16 -12.07
N GLY A 168 -9.49 9.03 -11.11
CA GLY A 168 -9.34 10.49 -11.27
C GLY A 168 -7.88 10.87 -11.45
N LEU A 169 -7.01 10.44 -10.53
CA LEU A 169 -5.60 10.79 -10.55
C LEU A 169 -4.87 10.23 -11.79
N ALA A 170 -5.26 9.04 -12.28
CA ALA A 170 -4.72 8.48 -13.53
C ALA A 170 -4.99 9.40 -14.73
N ARG A 171 -6.15 10.07 -14.77
CA ARG A 171 -6.48 11.06 -15.81
C ARG A 171 -5.65 12.32 -15.67
N ASP A 172 -5.52 12.83 -14.44
CA ASP A 172 -4.77 14.06 -14.16
C ASP A 172 -3.28 13.94 -14.50
N LEU A 173 -2.70 12.74 -14.30
CA LEU A 173 -1.26 12.51 -14.43
C LEU A 173 -0.84 11.86 -15.77
N GLY A 174 -1.79 11.49 -16.62
CA GLY A 174 -1.51 10.80 -17.88
C GLY A 174 -0.58 11.57 -18.83
N SER A 175 -0.65 12.91 -18.88
CA SER A 175 0.24 13.74 -19.68
C SER A 175 1.70 13.68 -19.24
N LYS A 176 1.95 13.32 -17.97
CA LYS A 176 3.29 13.09 -17.40
C LYS A 176 3.72 11.63 -17.50
N LYS A 177 2.94 10.77 -18.13
CA LYS A 177 3.15 9.31 -18.20
C LYS A 177 3.27 8.64 -16.82
N ILE A 178 2.78 9.28 -15.76
CA ILE A 178 2.71 8.68 -14.41
C ILE A 178 1.51 7.76 -14.39
N THR A 179 1.73 6.49 -14.06
CA THR A 179 0.64 5.53 -13.90
C THR A 179 0.14 5.50 -12.45
N VAL A 180 -1.16 5.34 -12.30
CA VAL A 180 -1.83 5.28 -10.99
C VAL A 180 -2.71 4.05 -10.95
N ASN A 181 -2.42 3.10 -10.05
CA ASN A 181 -3.12 1.82 -9.96
C ASN A 181 -3.46 1.45 -8.52
N LEU A 182 -4.45 0.59 -8.36
CA LEU A 182 -4.92 0.07 -7.08
C LEU A 182 -4.73 -1.45 -7.04
N VAL A 183 -3.98 -1.95 -6.08
CA VAL A 183 -3.95 -3.39 -5.77
C VAL A 183 -4.98 -3.66 -4.68
N GLN A 184 -5.87 -4.62 -4.90
CA GLN A 184 -6.95 -5.00 -3.99
C GLN A 184 -6.71 -6.40 -3.39
N PRO A 185 -6.04 -6.49 -2.23
CA PRO A 185 -5.84 -7.77 -1.57
C PRO A 185 -7.15 -8.39 -1.10
N GLY A 186 -7.22 -9.71 -1.16
CA GLY A 186 -8.16 -10.53 -0.41
C GLY A 186 -7.64 -10.90 0.98
N PRO A 187 -8.06 -12.06 1.52
CA PRO A 187 -7.54 -12.58 2.78
C PRO A 187 -6.05 -12.93 2.67
N ILE A 188 -5.21 -12.11 3.30
CA ILE A 188 -3.75 -12.26 3.35
C ILE A 188 -3.33 -12.52 4.78
N ASN A 189 -2.49 -13.53 4.99
CA ASN A 189 -1.94 -13.84 6.31
C ASN A 189 -0.99 -12.73 6.78
N THR A 190 -1.40 -12.02 7.82
CA THR A 190 -0.68 -10.92 8.46
C THR A 190 -1.07 -10.83 9.94
N ASP A 191 -0.34 -10.02 10.72
CA ASP A 191 -0.71 -9.72 12.12
C ASP A 191 -2.15 -9.15 12.23
N MET A 192 -2.66 -8.46 11.22
CA MET A 192 -4.01 -7.88 11.18
C MET A 192 -5.08 -8.92 10.83
N ASN A 193 -4.73 -9.95 10.08
CA ASN A 193 -5.65 -10.99 9.60
C ASN A 193 -4.93 -12.36 9.61
N PRO A 194 -4.75 -12.98 10.80
CA PRO A 194 -4.05 -14.26 10.92
C PRO A 194 -4.86 -15.39 10.29
N ASP A 195 -4.16 -16.35 9.69
CA ASP A 195 -4.76 -17.47 8.93
C ASP A 195 -5.11 -18.71 9.77
N ASN A 196 -4.93 -18.64 11.09
CA ASN A 196 -5.12 -19.74 12.05
C ASN A 196 -6.35 -19.53 12.98
N THR A 197 -7.42 -18.93 12.46
CA THR A 197 -8.65 -18.66 13.20
C THR A 197 -9.85 -19.32 12.54
N GLU A 198 -10.93 -19.56 13.30
CA GLU A 198 -12.23 -20.04 12.75
C GLU A 198 -12.77 -19.11 11.65
N PHE A 199 -12.56 -17.81 11.80
CA PHE A 199 -12.94 -16.84 10.78
C PHE A 199 -12.11 -17.04 9.50
N ALA A 200 -10.82 -17.36 9.64
CA ALA A 200 -9.98 -17.67 8.49
C ALA A 200 -10.45 -18.96 7.77
N ASP A 201 -10.88 -19.97 8.51
CA ASP A 201 -11.44 -21.18 7.93
C ASP A 201 -12.72 -20.90 7.15
N PHE A 202 -13.60 -20.05 7.68
CA PHE A 202 -14.78 -19.58 6.96
C PHE A 202 -14.40 -18.83 5.67
N LEU A 203 -13.41 -17.92 5.71
CA LEU A 203 -12.98 -17.17 4.52
C LEU A 203 -12.41 -18.10 3.44
N ARG A 204 -11.66 -19.16 3.81
CA ARG A 204 -11.15 -20.16 2.86
C ARG A 204 -12.24 -20.82 2.05
N THR A 205 -13.41 -21.08 2.66
CA THR A 205 -14.56 -21.68 1.95
C THR A 205 -15.14 -20.77 0.85
N ARG A 206 -14.80 -19.48 0.90
CA ARG A 206 -15.27 -18.45 -0.06
C ARG A 206 -14.25 -18.18 -1.17
N MET A 207 -13.05 -18.74 -1.07
CA MET A 207 -11.95 -18.51 -2.02
C MET A 207 -11.89 -19.64 -3.02
N ALA A 208 -11.76 -19.32 -4.30
CA ALA A 208 -11.61 -20.35 -5.35
C ALA A 208 -10.34 -21.20 -5.15
N LEU A 209 -9.25 -20.60 -4.65
CA LEU A 209 -8.00 -21.32 -4.36
C LEU A 209 -8.03 -22.03 -2.99
N GLY A 210 -9.00 -21.74 -2.12
CA GLY A 210 -9.15 -22.40 -0.81
C GLY A 210 -8.04 -22.14 0.21
N GLU A 211 -7.16 -21.18 -0.05
CA GLU A 211 -6.04 -20.84 0.85
C GLU A 211 -5.82 -19.33 0.97
N TYR A 212 -5.35 -18.91 2.15
CA TYR A 212 -4.93 -17.52 2.36
C TYR A 212 -3.73 -17.16 1.48
N GLY A 213 -3.78 -15.95 0.92
CA GLY A 213 -2.62 -15.38 0.26
C GLY A 213 -1.52 -15.02 1.26
N LYS A 214 -0.31 -14.87 0.75
CA LYS A 214 0.87 -14.42 1.49
C LYS A 214 1.17 -12.97 1.15
N ALA A 215 1.76 -12.22 2.06
CA ALA A 215 2.16 -10.85 1.82
C ALA A 215 3.04 -10.67 0.56
N LYS A 216 3.85 -11.69 0.22
CA LYS A 216 4.67 -11.71 -1.00
C LYS A 216 3.83 -11.71 -2.30
N ASP A 217 2.61 -12.23 -2.28
CA ASP A 217 1.77 -12.28 -3.48
C ASP A 217 1.32 -10.86 -3.85
N ILE A 218 1.00 -10.04 -2.85
CA ILE A 218 0.73 -8.62 -3.03
C ILE A 218 1.99 -7.86 -3.44
N ALA A 219 3.12 -8.15 -2.80
CA ALA A 219 4.40 -7.52 -3.13
C ALA A 219 4.83 -7.78 -4.58
N ASN A 220 4.56 -8.96 -5.12
CA ASN A 220 4.83 -9.29 -6.53
C ASN A 220 3.96 -8.47 -7.49
N ALA A 221 2.67 -8.31 -7.20
CA ALA A 221 1.77 -7.45 -7.99
C ALA A 221 2.22 -5.99 -7.98
N VAL A 222 2.61 -5.48 -6.79
CA VAL A 222 3.15 -4.13 -6.65
C VAL A 222 4.46 -3.96 -7.43
N ALA A 223 5.40 -4.90 -7.33
CA ALA A 223 6.67 -4.83 -8.05
C ALA A 223 6.47 -4.87 -9.58
N PHE A 224 5.52 -5.66 -10.09
CA PHE A 224 5.14 -5.65 -11.49
C PHE A 224 4.62 -4.27 -11.92
N LEU A 225 3.68 -3.68 -11.15
CA LEU A 225 3.13 -2.36 -11.44
C LEU A 225 4.16 -1.23 -11.30
N ALA A 226 5.20 -1.42 -10.49
CA ALA A 226 6.31 -0.48 -10.33
C ALA A 226 7.30 -0.52 -11.51
N GLY A 227 7.34 -1.62 -12.25
CA GLY A 227 8.27 -1.84 -13.35
C GLY A 227 7.90 -1.14 -14.66
N GLU A 228 8.82 -1.23 -15.62
CA GLU A 228 8.63 -0.62 -16.95
C GLU A 228 7.59 -1.37 -17.79
N ASP A 229 7.48 -2.69 -17.63
CA ASP A 229 6.56 -3.54 -18.39
C ASP A 229 5.07 -3.23 -18.13
N SER A 230 4.76 -2.51 -17.05
CA SER A 230 3.40 -2.08 -16.71
C SER A 230 3.06 -0.66 -17.19
N GLY A 231 3.90 -0.03 -18.02
CA GLY A 231 3.78 1.38 -18.42
C GLY A 231 2.47 1.74 -19.13
N PHE A 232 1.70 0.77 -19.62
CA PHE A 232 0.38 0.99 -20.23
C PHE A 232 -0.80 0.61 -19.31
N ILE A 233 -0.53 0.26 -18.05
CA ILE A 233 -1.55 -0.03 -17.04
C ILE A 233 -1.72 1.20 -16.16
N THR A 234 -2.86 1.90 -16.26
CA THR A 234 -3.20 3.06 -15.41
C THR A 234 -4.70 3.14 -15.18
N GLY A 235 -5.11 3.61 -14.01
CA GLY A 235 -6.51 3.65 -13.58
C GLY A 235 -7.10 2.27 -13.29
N ALA A 236 -6.27 1.23 -13.23
CA ALA A 236 -6.67 -0.16 -13.07
C ALA A 236 -6.77 -0.58 -11.60
N PHE A 237 -7.63 -1.58 -11.37
CA PHE A 237 -7.76 -2.28 -10.09
C PHE A 237 -7.30 -3.73 -10.31
N ILE A 238 -6.25 -4.11 -9.62
CA ILE A 238 -5.67 -5.45 -9.68
C ILE A 238 -6.05 -6.20 -8.41
N THR A 239 -7.06 -7.05 -8.53
CA THR A 239 -7.52 -7.89 -7.42
C THR A 239 -6.60 -9.10 -7.27
N VAL A 240 -6.08 -9.30 -6.05
CA VAL A 240 -5.18 -10.40 -5.67
C VAL A 240 -5.77 -11.06 -4.43
N ASP A 241 -6.77 -11.92 -4.62
CA ASP A 241 -7.65 -12.41 -3.56
C ASP A 241 -7.94 -13.92 -3.60
N GLY A 242 -7.22 -14.67 -4.43
CA GLY A 242 -7.44 -16.11 -4.55
C GLY A 242 -8.82 -16.49 -5.10
N GLY A 243 -9.45 -15.56 -5.86
CA GLY A 243 -10.79 -15.76 -6.42
C GLY A 243 -11.91 -15.61 -5.38
N PHE A 244 -11.70 -14.80 -4.35
CA PHE A 244 -12.73 -14.53 -3.34
C PHE A 244 -13.92 -13.75 -3.92
N ASN A 245 -13.68 -12.84 -4.86
CA ASN A 245 -14.70 -12.02 -5.52
C ASN A 245 -15.09 -12.55 -6.91
N ALA A 246 -14.65 -13.75 -7.28
CA ALA A 246 -14.98 -14.35 -8.57
C ALA A 246 -16.41 -14.89 -8.62
#